data_a97aa656d1bf1939aba12321b58ac5ea
#
_entry.id   a97aa656d1bf1939aba12321b58ac5ea
#
_cell.length_a   1.000
_cell.length_b   1.000
_cell.length_c   1.000
_cell.angle_alpha   90.00
_cell.angle_beta   90.00
_cell.angle_gamma   90.00
#
_symmetry.space_group_name_H-M   'P 1'
#
loop_
_entity.id
_entity.type
_entity.pdbx_description
1 polymer ?
#
loop_
_entity_poly.entity_id
_entity_poly.type
_entity_poly.pdbx_seq_one_letter_code
_entity_poly.pdbx_strand_id
1 'polypeptide(L)'
;MVMQPNPIYDCYQAVTEEGARKCHLIYMTPQGKTLTQERVRELSEMDDLVFLCGHYEGVDERVIEEIVDEEISIGDYVLTGGELPALILADSISRMLPGVLANEDAFTEESHYGHLLEYPQYTRPAEWQGREVPDVLFSGDHGKVDRWRLEQAVTRTFERRPDMLEAAEAAGELTKEEQEILDALRSV
;
A
#
# COMPACT_ATOMS: atom_id res chain seq x y z
N MET A 1 8.50 30.71 -2.18
CA MET A 1 9.26 30.52 -3.46
C MET A 1 8.57 29.38 -4.19
N VAL A 2 8.42 29.50 -5.52
CA VAL A 2 7.89 28.41 -6.37
C VAL A 2 9.04 27.90 -7.22
N MET A 3 9.13 26.59 -7.41
CA MET A 3 10.17 25.98 -8.27
C MET A 3 9.89 26.33 -9.73
N GLN A 4 10.91 26.77 -10.42
CA GLN A 4 10.80 27.28 -11.80
C GLN A 4 10.66 26.13 -12.82
N PRO A 5 9.89 26.31 -13.91
CA PRO A 5 9.63 25.25 -14.87
C PRO A 5 10.87 24.82 -15.66
N ASN A 6 11.72 25.75 -16.12
CA ASN A 6 12.85 25.41 -16.99
C ASN A 6 13.83 24.40 -16.35
N PRO A 7 14.36 24.61 -15.11
CA PRO A 7 15.26 23.62 -14.50
C PRO A 7 14.66 22.24 -14.34
N ILE A 8 13.36 22.17 -14.05
CA ILE A 8 12.64 20.88 -13.91
C ILE A 8 12.51 20.21 -15.27
N TYR A 9 12.10 20.97 -16.29
CA TYR A 9 11.94 20.46 -17.63
C TYR A 9 13.28 20.00 -18.22
N ASP A 10 14.36 20.77 -18.06
CA ASP A 10 15.70 20.42 -18.52
C ASP A 10 16.19 19.13 -17.84
N CYS A 11 15.95 18.98 -16.53
CA CYS A 11 16.26 17.76 -15.79
C CYS A 11 15.45 16.56 -16.31
N TYR A 12 14.14 16.73 -16.54
CA TYR A 12 13.28 15.70 -17.13
C TYR A 12 13.79 15.27 -18.50
N GLN A 13 14.13 16.22 -19.39
CA GLN A 13 14.68 15.90 -20.70
C GLN A 13 15.99 15.10 -20.60
N ALA A 14 16.88 15.50 -19.67
CA ALA A 14 18.13 14.78 -19.46
C ALA A 14 17.93 13.35 -18.94
N VAL A 15 16.99 13.14 -18.01
CA VAL A 15 16.67 11.80 -17.45
C VAL A 15 16.00 10.91 -18.48
N THR A 16 15.16 11.47 -19.35
CA THR A 16 14.42 10.74 -20.39
C THR A 16 15.15 10.67 -21.73
N GLU A 17 16.43 11.11 -21.79
CA GLU A 17 17.22 11.12 -23.01
C GLU A 17 16.48 11.86 -24.16
N GLU A 18 16.02 13.07 -23.86
CA GLU A 18 15.23 13.91 -24.76
C GLU A 18 13.94 13.22 -25.27
N GLY A 19 13.31 12.40 -24.40
CA GLY A 19 12.07 11.67 -24.70
C GLY A 19 12.29 10.34 -25.41
N ALA A 20 13.52 9.88 -25.60
CA ALA A 20 13.81 8.55 -26.16
C ALA A 20 13.46 7.41 -25.20
N ARG A 21 13.60 7.68 -23.88
CA ARG A 21 13.21 6.75 -22.81
C ARG A 21 11.77 7.04 -22.36
N LYS A 22 10.87 6.08 -22.53
CA LYS A 22 9.52 6.19 -21.98
C LYS A 22 9.58 5.92 -20.47
N CYS A 23 9.09 6.88 -19.70
CA CYS A 23 8.91 6.73 -18.26
C CYS A 23 7.52 7.22 -17.86
N HIS A 24 7.04 6.77 -16.71
CA HIS A 24 5.86 7.33 -16.08
C HIS A 24 6.32 8.30 -14.98
N LEU A 25 6.04 9.59 -15.14
CA LEU A 25 6.46 10.63 -14.21
C LEU A 25 5.39 10.91 -13.18
N ILE A 26 5.73 10.67 -11.92
CA ILE A 26 4.84 10.85 -10.78
C ILE A 26 5.26 12.07 -9.98
N TYR A 27 4.37 13.04 -9.82
CA TYR A 27 4.57 14.17 -8.91
C TYR A 27 4.03 13.85 -7.52
N MET A 28 4.92 13.91 -6.52
CA MET A 28 4.54 13.70 -5.12
C MET A 28 3.95 14.98 -4.53
N THR A 29 2.64 15.01 -4.35
CA THR A 29 1.90 16.20 -3.92
C THR A 29 0.70 15.84 -3.03
N PRO A 30 0.38 16.66 -2.00
CA PRO A 30 -0.85 16.46 -1.20
C PRO A 30 -2.14 16.61 -2.01
N GLN A 31 -2.09 17.20 -3.21
CA GLN A 31 -3.26 17.40 -4.09
C GLN A 31 -3.58 16.16 -4.93
N GLY A 32 -2.64 15.21 -5.03
CA GLY A 32 -2.79 13.99 -5.80
C GLY A 32 -3.76 13.00 -5.17
N LYS A 33 -4.07 11.94 -5.91
CA LYS A 33 -4.86 10.81 -5.38
C LYS A 33 -4.09 10.10 -4.28
N THR A 34 -4.80 9.72 -3.20
CA THR A 34 -4.17 8.95 -2.11
C THR A 34 -3.70 7.59 -2.62
N LEU A 35 -2.44 7.27 -2.34
CA LEU A 35 -1.81 6.00 -2.69
C LEU A 35 -2.57 4.83 -2.06
N THR A 36 -2.87 3.81 -2.85
CA THR A 36 -3.45 2.54 -2.41
C THR A 36 -2.55 1.38 -2.78
N GLN A 37 -2.71 0.24 -2.11
CA GLN A 37 -1.96 -0.98 -2.44
C GLN A 37 -2.25 -1.48 -3.87
N GLU A 38 -3.47 -1.27 -4.37
CA GLU A 38 -3.82 -1.55 -5.75
C GLU A 38 -2.96 -0.72 -6.72
N ARG A 39 -2.85 0.61 -6.47
CA ARG A 39 -2.02 1.47 -7.31
C ARG A 39 -0.54 1.10 -7.24
N VAL A 40 -0.05 0.70 -6.06
CA VAL A 40 1.33 0.20 -5.91
C VAL A 40 1.59 -1.03 -6.80
N ARG A 41 0.63 -1.98 -6.86
CA ARG A 41 0.73 -3.15 -7.76
C ARG A 41 0.81 -2.75 -9.22
N GLU A 42 -0.09 -1.87 -9.66
CA GLU A 42 -0.07 -1.37 -11.04
C GLU A 42 1.25 -0.67 -11.41
N LEU A 43 1.79 0.15 -10.50
CA LEU A 43 3.06 0.83 -10.69
C LEU A 43 4.25 -0.15 -10.70
N SER A 44 4.17 -1.27 -9.98
CA SER A 44 5.22 -2.29 -9.96
C SER A 44 5.34 -3.06 -11.30
N GLU A 45 4.33 -2.99 -12.16
CA GLU A 45 4.32 -3.60 -13.48
C GLU A 45 4.91 -2.68 -14.57
N MET A 46 5.23 -1.42 -14.22
CA MET A 46 5.79 -0.46 -15.16
C MET A 46 7.32 -0.59 -15.24
N ASP A 47 7.87 -0.42 -16.44
CA ASP A 47 9.31 -0.58 -16.68
C ASP A 47 10.14 0.55 -16.05
N ASP A 48 9.64 1.80 -16.13
CA ASP A 48 10.38 2.99 -15.73
C ASP A 48 9.48 4.01 -15.03
N LEU A 49 9.85 4.36 -13.79
CA LEU A 49 9.20 5.39 -13.00
C LEU A 49 10.17 6.55 -12.70
N VAL A 50 9.70 7.77 -12.83
CA VAL A 50 10.42 8.98 -12.44
C VAL A 50 9.60 9.72 -11.39
N PHE A 51 10.23 10.15 -10.30
CA PHE A 51 9.56 10.90 -9.24
C PHE A 51 9.97 12.36 -9.26
N LEU A 52 8.98 13.26 -9.40
CA LEU A 52 9.16 14.68 -9.19
C LEU A 52 8.87 15.00 -7.72
N CYS A 53 9.90 15.45 -7.01
CA CYS A 53 9.82 15.88 -5.62
C CYS A 53 9.74 17.39 -5.55
N GLY A 54 8.55 17.90 -5.23
CA GLY A 54 8.35 19.34 -5.04
C GLY A 54 8.91 19.83 -3.70
N HIS A 55 9.20 21.12 -3.64
CA HIS A 55 9.69 21.81 -2.45
C HIS A 55 9.12 23.22 -2.35
N TYR A 56 9.32 23.89 -1.21
CA TYR A 56 8.85 25.25 -0.94
C TYR A 56 7.32 25.39 -1.03
N GLU A 57 6.83 26.34 -1.84
CA GLU A 57 5.39 26.58 -2.08
C GLU A 57 4.83 25.71 -3.23
N GLY A 58 5.67 24.88 -3.85
CA GLY A 58 5.28 23.99 -4.94
C GLY A 58 6.06 24.20 -6.24
N VAL A 59 5.58 23.58 -7.28
CA VAL A 59 6.13 23.55 -8.63
C VAL A 59 5.26 24.43 -9.54
N ASP A 60 5.86 25.11 -10.53
CA ASP A 60 5.11 25.88 -11.52
C ASP A 60 4.15 24.99 -12.30
N GLU A 61 2.86 25.37 -12.34
CA GLU A 61 1.79 24.56 -12.90
C GLU A 61 2.03 24.15 -14.35
N ARG A 62 2.63 25.04 -15.13
CA ARG A 62 2.87 24.79 -16.57
C ARG A 62 3.79 23.60 -16.82
N VAL A 63 4.76 23.33 -15.95
CA VAL A 63 5.61 22.16 -16.11
C VAL A 63 4.90 20.89 -15.59
N ILE A 64 4.03 21.00 -14.60
CA ILE A 64 3.19 19.89 -14.17
C ILE A 64 2.27 19.46 -15.32
N GLU A 65 1.54 20.39 -15.93
CA GLU A 65 0.67 20.14 -17.07
C GLU A 65 1.40 19.55 -18.29
N GLU A 66 2.69 19.88 -18.48
CA GLU A 66 3.47 19.46 -19.64
C GLU A 66 4.07 18.06 -19.52
N ILE A 67 4.57 17.67 -18.31
CA ILE A 67 5.37 16.45 -18.19
C ILE A 67 4.87 15.44 -17.16
N VAL A 68 3.94 15.80 -16.25
CA VAL A 68 3.50 14.91 -15.20
C VAL A 68 2.39 13.99 -15.70
N ASP A 69 2.60 12.68 -15.58
CA ASP A 69 1.60 11.68 -15.93
C ASP A 69 0.60 11.44 -14.80
N GLU A 70 1.06 11.57 -13.55
CA GLU A 70 0.24 11.27 -12.38
C GLU A 70 0.68 12.08 -11.16
N GLU A 71 -0.31 12.50 -10.35
CA GLU A 71 -0.12 13.12 -9.05
C GLU A 71 -0.53 12.17 -7.94
N ILE A 72 0.38 11.87 -6.99
CA ILE A 72 0.13 10.93 -5.89
C ILE A 72 0.36 11.63 -4.54
N SER A 73 -0.63 11.46 -3.64
CA SER A 73 -0.57 11.79 -2.22
C SER A 73 -0.34 10.55 -1.37
N ILE A 74 0.40 10.68 -0.27
CA ILE A 74 0.54 9.62 0.74
C ILE A 74 -0.45 9.78 1.92
N GLY A 75 -1.38 10.72 1.84
CA GLY A 75 -2.39 10.98 2.87
C GLY A 75 -2.70 12.46 3.04
N ASP A 76 -3.72 12.77 3.83
CA ASP A 76 -4.24 14.12 4.06
C ASP A 76 -3.39 14.90 5.09
N TYR A 77 -2.10 15.05 4.81
CA TYR A 77 -1.16 15.84 5.60
C TYR A 77 -0.02 16.35 4.73
N VAL A 78 0.69 17.38 5.19
CA VAL A 78 1.73 18.06 4.42
C VAL A 78 3.09 17.82 5.04
N LEU A 79 4.07 17.52 4.19
CA LEU A 79 5.50 17.41 4.53
C LEU A 79 6.28 18.58 3.92
N THR A 80 7.56 18.73 4.32
CA THR A 80 8.43 19.81 3.84
C THR A 80 8.84 19.68 2.37
N GLY A 81 8.78 18.45 1.82
CA GLY A 81 9.17 18.17 0.43
C GLY A 81 8.67 16.81 -0.02
N GLY A 82 8.82 16.51 -1.29
CA GLY A 82 8.36 15.27 -1.94
C GLY A 82 9.29 14.07 -1.77
N GLU A 83 10.48 14.23 -1.18
CA GLU A 83 11.50 13.18 -1.12
C GLU A 83 11.08 12.01 -0.23
N LEU A 84 10.49 12.29 0.95
CA LEU A 84 9.99 11.23 1.83
C LEU A 84 8.81 10.48 1.23
N PRO A 85 7.78 11.15 0.66
CA PRO A 85 6.75 10.48 -0.13
C PRO A 85 7.30 9.61 -1.26
N ALA A 86 8.28 10.10 -2.01
CA ALA A 86 8.93 9.32 -3.07
C ALA A 86 9.62 8.07 -2.55
N LEU A 87 10.28 8.15 -1.38
CA LEU A 87 10.89 6.97 -0.73
C LEU A 87 9.84 5.96 -0.27
N ILE A 88 8.70 6.43 0.29
CA ILE A 88 7.58 5.55 0.67
C ILE A 88 7.04 4.83 -0.56
N LEU A 89 6.84 5.54 -1.66
CA LEU A 89 6.35 4.96 -2.90
C LEU A 89 7.36 3.96 -3.49
N ALA A 90 8.64 4.32 -3.52
CA ALA A 90 9.71 3.45 -4.00
C ALA A 90 9.83 2.16 -3.17
N ASP A 91 9.75 2.24 -1.84
CA ASP A 91 9.74 1.07 -0.95
C ASP A 91 8.53 0.18 -1.21
N SER A 92 7.34 0.77 -1.26
CA SER A 92 6.09 0.05 -1.50
C SER A 92 6.10 -0.69 -2.84
N ILE A 93 6.61 -0.07 -3.91
CA ILE A 93 6.72 -0.68 -5.24
C ILE A 93 7.79 -1.76 -5.26
N SER A 94 8.99 -1.49 -4.71
CA SER A 94 10.11 -2.43 -4.77
C SER A 94 9.82 -3.75 -4.05
N ARG A 95 9.01 -3.74 -2.98
CA ARG A 95 8.56 -4.95 -2.29
C ARG A 95 7.73 -5.90 -3.18
N MET A 96 7.09 -5.37 -4.23
CA MET A 96 6.31 -6.16 -5.19
C MET A 96 7.18 -6.82 -6.26
N LEU A 97 8.44 -6.41 -6.40
CA LEU A 97 9.33 -6.93 -7.43
C LEU A 97 9.93 -8.29 -7.01
N PRO A 98 10.05 -9.24 -7.96
CA PRO A 98 10.67 -10.54 -7.70
C PRO A 98 12.08 -10.42 -7.11
N GLY A 99 12.39 -11.22 -6.09
CA GLY A 99 13.71 -11.28 -5.47
C GLY A 99 14.02 -10.16 -4.47
N VAL A 100 13.12 -9.21 -4.23
CA VAL A 100 13.30 -8.18 -3.19
C VAL A 100 12.95 -8.72 -1.81
N LEU A 101 11.85 -9.43 -1.67
CA LEU A 101 11.50 -10.12 -0.43
C LEU A 101 12.00 -11.57 -0.46
N ALA A 102 12.38 -12.08 0.72
CA ALA A 102 12.90 -13.44 0.86
C ALA A 102 11.88 -14.54 0.47
N ASN A 103 10.60 -14.24 0.61
CA ASN A 103 9.48 -15.06 0.15
C ASN A 103 8.63 -14.23 -0.80
N GLU A 104 8.49 -14.65 -2.04
CA GLU A 104 7.74 -13.92 -3.07
C GLU A 104 6.25 -13.82 -2.76
N ASP A 105 5.71 -14.77 -1.97
CA ASP A 105 4.32 -14.75 -1.54
C ASP A 105 4.10 -14.04 -0.19
N ALA A 106 5.16 -13.47 0.43
CA ALA A 106 5.07 -12.91 1.79
C ALA A 106 4.06 -11.77 1.91
N PHE A 107 3.84 -11.02 0.83
CA PHE A 107 2.91 -9.87 0.85
C PHE A 107 1.44 -10.25 0.60
N THR A 108 1.14 -11.48 0.14
CA THR A 108 -0.24 -11.86 -0.25
C THR A 108 -1.19 -11.97 0.94
N GLU A 109 -0.66 -12.26 2.15
CA GLU A 109 -1.42 -12.33 3.40
C GLU A 109 -1.33 -11.03 4.22
N GLU A 110 -0.62 -10.01 3.74
CA GLU A 110 -0.47 -8.74 4.44
C GLU A 110 -1.74 -7.86 4.32
N SER A 111 -1.90 -6.97 5.30
CA SER A 111 -2.97 -5.97 5.32
C SER A 111 -2.99 -5.14 4.03
N HIS A 112 -4.18 -4.90 3.48
CA HIS A 112 -4.42 -4.13 2.25
C HIS A 112 -3.99 -4.80 0.93
N TYR A 113 -3.40 -5.99 0.95
CA TYR A 113 -3.20 -6.74 -0.29
C TYR A 113 -4.53 -7.22 -0.88
N GLY A 114 -5.42 -7.72 -0.01
CA GLY A 114 -6.83 -7.97 -0.28
C GLY A 114 -7.73 -7.02 0.53
N HIS A 115 -8.92 -7.49 0.84
CA HIS A 115 -9.94 -6.75 1.59
C HIS A 115 -9.89 -6.96 3.11
N LEU A 116 -8.88 -7.65 3.65
CA LEU A 116 -8.71 -7.90 5.07
C LEU A 116 -7.46 -7.25 5.64
N LEU A 117 -7.50 -6.97 6.93
CA LEU A 117 -6.32 -6.73 7.74
C LEU A 117 -5.70 -8.06 8.16
N GLU A 118 -4.40 -8.08 8.30
CA GLU A 118 -3.62 -9.23 8.75
C GLU A 118 -4.05 -9.69 10.16
N TYR A 119 -4.05 -11.01 10.38
CA TYR A 119 -4.27 -11.62 11.69
C TYR A 119 -3.14 -11.31 12.68
N PRO A 120 -3.34 -11.46 14.02
CA PRO A 120 -2.31 -11.17 15.01
C PRO A 120 -1.15 -12.16 14.93
N GLN A 121 0.06 -11.63 14.90
CA GLN A 121 1.31 -12.40 14.87
C GLN A 121 1.82 -12.66 16.29
N TYR A 122 2.35 -13.86 16.54
CA TYR A 122 2.92 -14.27 17.80
C TYR A 122 4.32 -14.84 17.62
N THR A 123 5.16 -14.67 18.64
CA THR A 123 6.52 -15.20 18.71
C THR A 123 6.84 -15.70 20.12
N ARG A 124 8.06 -16.14 20.36
CA ARG A 124 8.54 -16.59 21.68
C ARG A 124 8.74 -15.40 22.63
N PRO A 125 8.53 -15.62 23.94
CA PRO A 125 8.12 -16.84 24.64
C PRO A 125 6.63 -17.17 24.47
N ALA A 126 6.20 -18.40 24.80
CA ALA A 126 4.79 -18.82 24.74
C ALA A 126 3.88 -18.06 25.70
N GLU A 127 4.44 -17.59 26.82
CA GLU A 127 3.77 -16.71 27.78
C GLU A 127 4.60 -15.44 28.01
N TRP A 128 3.95 -14.29 27.97
CA TRP A 128 4.56 -13.00 28.27
C TRP A 128 3.64 -12.14 29.14
N GLN A 129 4.08 -11.86 30.37
CA GLN A 129 3.34 -11.06 31.35
C GLN A 129 1.89 -11.58 31.60
N GLY A 130 1.73 -12.89 31.73
CA GLY A 130 0.44 -13.54 31.96
C GLY A 130 -0.47 -13.61 30.73
N ARG A 131 0.06 -13.31 29.54
CA ARG A 131 -0.64 -13.46 28.26
C ARG A 131 -0.03 -14.62 27.49
N GLU A 132 -0.86 -15.57 27.12
CA GLU A 132 -0.44 -16.77 26.39
C GLU A 132 -0.64 -16.63 24.89
N VAL A 133 0.22 -17.29 24.12
CA VAL A 133 -0.01 -17.52 22.68
C VAL A 133 -1.18 -18.47 22.54
N PRO A 134 -2.16 -18.23 21.63
CA PRO A 134 -3.29 -19.13 21.45
C PRO A 134 -2.89 -20.58 21.16
N ASP A 135 -3.46 -21.53 21.89
CA ASP A 135 -3.14 -22.96 21.82
C ASP A 135 -3.25 -23.55 20.42
N VAL A 136 -4.20 -23.04 19.62
CA VAL A 136 -4.39 -23.48 18.23
C VAL A 136 -3.12 -23.38 17.40
N LEU A 137 -2.27 -22.37 17.68
CA LEU A 137 -1.01 -22.16 16.96
C LEU A 137 0.07 -23.22 17.30
N PHE A 138 -0.11 -23.97 18.39
CA PHE A 138 0.75 -25.10 18.78
C PHE A 138 0.18 -26.46 18.39
N SER A 139 -1.04 -26.51 17.85
CA SER A 139 -1.75 -27.77 17.58
C SER A 139 -1.10 -28.64 16.51
N GLY A 140 -0.30 -28.07 15.61
CA GLY A 140 0.22 -28.75 14.42
C GLY A 140 -0.85 -29.04 13.34
N ASP A 141 -2.10 -28.64 13.58
CA ASP A 141 -3.22 -28.81 12.67
C ASP A 141 -3.34 -27.53 11.80
N HIS A 142 -2.76 -27.58 10.61
CA HIS A 142 -2.75 -26.43 9.69
C HIS A 142 -4.15 -25.92 9.37
N GLY A 143 -5.12 -26.81 9.17
CA GLY A 143 -6.50 -26.41 8.86
C GLY A 143 -7.15 -25.61 10.00
N LYS A 144 -6.90 -25.98 11.27
CA LYS A 144 -7.37 -25.21 12.42
C LYS A 144 -6.64 -23.88 12.56
N VAL A 145 -5.35 -23.85 12.28
CA VAL A 145 -4.55 -22.62 12.30
C VAL A 145 -5.05 -21.64 11.22
N ASP A 146 -5.26 -22.11 10.00
CA ASP A 146 -5.72 -21.27 8.89
C ASP A 146 -7.13 -20.74 9.15
N ARG A 147 -8.03 -21.57 9.66
CA ARG A 147 -9.37 -21.13 10.08
C ARG A 147 -9.32 -20.07 11.17
N TRP A 148 -8.47 -20.26 12.19
CA TRP A 148 -8.28 -19.29 13.26
C TRP A 148 -7.72 -17.96 12.72
N ARG A 149 -6.74 -18.02 11.80
CA ARG A 149 -6.17 -16.83 11.15
C ARG A 149 -7.25 -16.04 10.42
N LEU A 150 -8.07 -16.72 9.64
CA LEU A 150 -9.18 -16.11 8.91
C LEU A 150 -10.18 -15.43 9.88
N GLU A 151 -10.58 -16.12 10.94
CA GLU A 151 -11.47 -15.56 11.96
C GLU A 151 -10.88 -14.31 12.62
N GLN A 152 -9.56 -14.32 12.92
CA GLN A 152 -8.88 -13.16 13.48
C GLN A 152 -8.76 -12.02 12.47
N ALA A 153 -8.48 -12.29 11.21
CA ALA A 153 -8.39 -11.28 10.16
C ALA A 153 -9.74 -10.58 9.93
N VAL A 154 -10.82 -11.33 9.79
CA VAL A 154 -12.19 -10.78 9.62
C VAL A 154 -12.60 -9.97 10.85
N THR A 155 -12.39 -10.52 12.07
CA THR A 155 -12.73 -9.84 13.32
C THR A 155 -11.97 -8.51 13.45
N ARG A 156 -10.67 -8.53 13.20
CA ARG A 156 -9.82 -7.34 13.28
C ARG A 156 -10.21 -6.29 12.25
N THR A 157 -10.56 -6.72 11.03
CA THR A 157 -11.03 -5.81 9.98
C THR A 157 -12.37 -5.20 10.37
N PHE A 158 -13.29 -6.01 10.88
CA PHE A 158 -14.60 -5.54 11.36
C PHE A 158 -14.48 -4.47 12.47
N GLU A 159 -13.55 -4.66 13.42
CA GLU A 159 -13.34 -3.72 14.53
C GLU A 159 -12.61 -2.44 14.13
N ARG A 160 -11.67 -2.51 13.18
CA ARG A 160 -10.72 -1.41 12.91
C ARG A 160 -10.95 -0.72 11.57
N ARG A 161 -11.39 -1.47 10.58
CA ARG A 161 -11.60 -1.02 9.21
C ARG A 161 -12.88 -1.62 8.61
N PRO A 162 -14.05 -1.37 9.24
CA PRO A 162 -15.34 -1.88 8.74
C PRO A 162 -15.61 -1.44 7.29
N ASP A 163 -15.11 -0.28 6.89
CA ASP A 163 -15.17 0.23 5.52
C ASP A 163 -14.61 -0.74 4.46
N MET A 164 -13.55 -1.50 4.80
CA MET A 164 -12.97 -2.49 3.90
C MET A 164 -13.91 -3.68 3.68
N LEU A 165 -14.55 -4.18 4.75
CA LEU A 165 -15.52 -5.28 4.64
C LEU A 165 -16.79 -4.84 3.93
N GLU A 166 -17.29 -3.63 4.18
CA GLU A 166 -18.45 -3.06 3.50
C GLU A 166 -18.20 -2.93 1.99
N ALA A 167 -17.01 -2.47 1.61
CA ALA A 167 -16.62 -2.36 0.20
C ALA A 167 -16.53 -3.74 -0.46
N ALA A 168 -15.88 -4.73 0.18
CA ALA A 168 -15.73 -6.09 -0.33
C ALA A 168 -17.09 -6.80 -0.46
N GLU A 169 -17.99 -6.64 0.52
CA GLU A 169 -19.35 -7.18 0.48
C GLU A 169 -20.14 -6.57 -0.69
N ALA A 170 -20.08 -5.26 -0.87
CA ALA A 170 -20.74 -4.56 -1.98
C ALA A 170 -20.19 -5.00 -3.36
N ALA A 171 -18.91 -5.30 -3.45
CA ALA A 171 -18.26 -5.81 -4.65
C ALA A 171 -18.50 -7.33 -4.88
N GLY A 172 -19.00 -8.06 -3.88
CA GLY A 172 -19.19 -9.51 -3.93
C GLY A 172 -17.87 -10.29 -3.88
N GLU A 173 -16.86 -9.73 -3.23
CA GLU A 173 -15.51 -10.30 -3.14
C GLU A 173 -15.31 -11.20 -1.91
N LEU A 174 -16.23 -11.12 -0.93
CA LEU A 174 -16.15 -11.97 0.26
C LEU A 174 -16.35 -13.44 -0.11
N THR A 175 -15.46 -14.28 0.40
CA THR A 175 -15.66 -15.74 0.35
C THR A 175 -16.82 -16.15 1.24
N LYS A 176 -17.33 -17.37 1.02
CA LYS A 176 -18.42 -17.91 1.84
C LYS A 176 -18.04 -17.99 3.33
N GLU A 177 -16.81 -18.39 3.63
CA GLU A 177 -16.31 -18.49 5.01
C GLU A 177 -16.17 -17.13 5.68
N GLU A 178 -15.69 -16.12 4.96
CA GLU A 178 -15.61 -14.73 5.45
C GLU A 178 -16.99 -14.16 5.74
N GLN A 179 -17.96 -14.40 4.85
CA GLN A 179 -19.35 -13.97 5.06
C GLN A 179 -19.98 -14.62 6.30
N GLU A 180 -19.78 -15.95 6.49
CA GLU A 180 -20.27 -16.65 7.68
C GLU A 180 -19.70 -16.06 8.98
N ILE A 181 -18.39 -15.72 9.00
CA ILE A 181 -17.75 -15.09 10.16
C ILE A 181 -18.31 -13.68 10.37
N LEU A 182 -18.43 -12.88 9.30
CA LEU A 182 -18.95 -11.53 9.38
C LEU A 182 -20.39 -11.49 9.89
N ASP A 183 -21.24 -12.38 9.40
CA ASP A 183 -22.65 -12.51 9.85
C ASP A 183 -22.74 -12.90 11.33
N ALA A 184 -21.84 -13.76 11.80
CA ALA A 184 -21.76 -14.14 13.21
C ALA A 184 -21.35 -12.91 14.07
N LEU A 185 -20.39 -12.09 13.64
CA LEU A 185 -19.96 -10.88 14.35
C LEU A 185 -21.06 -9.82 14.42
N ARG A 186 -21.88 -9.69 13.38
CA ARG A 186 -23.01 -8.74 13.34
C ARG A 186 -24.20 -9.18 14.23
N SER A 187 -24.24 -10.43 14.63
CA SER A 187 -25.33 -11.01 15.42
C SER A 187 -25.15 -10.85 16.94
N VAL A 188 -23.97 -10.39 17.40
CA VAL A 188 -23.59 -10.18 18.81
C VAL A 188 -23.77 -8.72 19.18
#